data_bdbff4517d09272382b7f7eb471cf1bf
#
_entry.id   bdbff4517d09272382b7f7eb471cf1bf
#
_cell.length_a   1.000
_cell.length_b   1.000
_cell.length_c   1.000
_cell.angle_alpha   90.00
_cell.angle_beta   90.00
_cell.angle_gamma   90.00
#
_symmetry.space_group_name_H-M   'P 1'
#
loop_
_entity.id
_entity.type
_entity.pdbx_description
1 polymer ?
#
loop_
_entity_poly.entity_id
_entity_poly.type
_entity_poly.pdbx_seq_one_letter_code
_entity_poly.pdbx_strand_id
1 'polypeptide(L)' 'MNTTELNIEIVYEAPYWVALFEKITGNRRLLARKRISKFEPRQTELSKFFESLNYKRLRYATIE' A
#
# COMPACT_ATOMS: atom_id res chain seq x y z
N MET A 1 0.50 24.98 -5.21
CA MET A 1 1.18 24.06 -4.28
C MET A 1 0.73 22.64 -4.56
N ASN A 2 1.67 21.75 -4.82
CA ASN A 2 1.33 20.35 -5.10
C ASN A 2 1.23 19.57 -3.80
N THR A 3 0.03 19.07 -3.52
CA THR A 3 -0.17 18.19 -2.38
C THR A 3 -0.11 16.74 -2.84
N THR A 4 0.51 15.91 -2.04
CA THR A 4 0.55 14.48 -2.28
C THR A 4 -0.36 13.79 -1.27
N GLU A 5 -1.27 13.00 -1.78
CA GLU A 5 -2.19 12.21 -0.98
C GLU A 5 -1.76 10.76 -1.00
N LEU A 6 -1.70 10.13 0.15
CA LEU A 6 -1.41 8.70 0.25
C LEU A 6 -2.57 7.99 0.91
N ASN A 7 -3.17 7.06 0.20
CA ASN A 7 -4.24 6.22 0.71
C ASN A 7 -3.76 4.79 0.80
N ILE A 8 -4.09 4.12 1.89
CA ILE A 8 -3.69 2.73 2.12
C ILE A 8 -4.94 1.91 2.35
N GLU A 9 -5.07 0.82 1.64
CA GLU A 9 -6.19 -0.09 1.77
C GLU A 9 -5.71 -1.51 1.91
N ILE A 10 -6.33 -2.27 2.82
CA ILE A 10 -6.00 -3.67 3.01
C ILE A 10 -7.05 -4.50 2.29
N VAL A 11 -6.62 -5.26 1.30
CA VAL A 11 -7.52 -6.05 0.46
C VAL A 11 -7.05 -7.49 0.36
N TYR A 12 -7.98 -8.37 0.02
CA TYR A 12 -7.63 -9.76 -0.26
C TYR A 12 -7.52 -9.97 -1.76
N GLU A 13 -6.31 -10.31 -2.20
CA GLU A 13 -6.03 -10.71 -3.58
C GLU A 13 -5.49 -12.14 -3.52
N ALA A 14 -6.38 -13.12 -3.68
CA ALA A 14 -6.08 -14.53 -3.48
C ALA A 14 -4.73 -14.95 -4.08
N PRO A 15 -3.90 -15.68 -3.34
CA PRO A 15 -4.13 -16.21 -2.00
C PRO A 15 -3.58 -15.35 -0.87
N TYR A 16 -3.33 -14.07 -1.10
CA TYR A 16 -2.67 -13.20 -0.14
C TYR A 16 -3.53 -12.00 0.25
N TRP A 17 -3.33 -11.57 1.48
CA TRP A 17 -3.77 -10.25 1.92
C TRP A 17 -2.70 -9.25 1.52
N VAL A 18 -3.12 -8.14 0.96
CA VAL A 18 -2.24 -7.17 0.32
C VAL A 18 -2.55 -5.77 0.82
N ALA A 19 -1.49 -4.98 1.03
CA ALA A 19 -1.65 -3.56 1.28
C ALA A 19 -1.54 -2.83 -0.07
N LEU A 20 -2.57 -2.09 -0.41
CA LEU A 20 -2.58 -1.22 -1.59
C LEU A 20 -2.24 0.19 -1.18
N PHE A 21 -1.23 0.75 -1.81
CA PHE A 21 -0.78 2.12 -1.57
C PHE A 21 -1.15 2.94 -2.80
N GLU A 22 -2.02 3.91 -2.62
CA GLU A 22 -2.42 4.82 -3.69
C GLU A 22 -1.84 6.19 -3.41
N LYS A 23 -1.02 6.67 -4.32
CA LYS A 23 -0.39 7.97 -4.22
C LYS A 23 -0.96 8.88 -5.29
N ILE A 24 -1.55 9.98 -4.87
CA ILE A 24 -2.13 10.94 -5.80
C ILE A 24 -1.32 12.23 -5.71
N THR A 25 -0.71 12.62 -6.82
CA THR A 25 0.09 13.83 -6.91
C THR A 25 -0.36 14.62 -8.14
N GLY A 26 -1.02 15.76 -7.93
CA GLY A 26 -1.58 16.51 -9.04
C GLY A 26 -2.57 15.67 -9.83
N ASN A 27 -2.29 15.48 -11.12
CA ASN A 27 -3.14 14.68 -12.00
C ASN A 27 -2.72 13.22 -12.10
N ARG A 28 -1.73 12.81 -11.32
CA ARG A 28 -1.15 11.48 -11.45
C ARG A 28 -1.60 10.59 -10.31
N ARG A 29 -1.96 9.36 -10.66
CA ARG A 29 -2.27 8.31 -9.68
C ARG A 29 -1.24 7.21 -9.84
N LEU A 30 -0.63 6.85 -8.72
CA LEU A 30 0.37 5.80 -8.67
C LEU A 30 -0.12 4.73 -7.70
N LEU A 31 0.11 3.49 -8.05
CA LEU A 31 -0.33 2.37 -7.23
C LEU A 31 0.83 1.44 -6.93
N ALA A 32 0.93 1.01 -5.69
CA ALA A 32 1.90 -0.01 -5.28
C ALA A 32 1.19 -1.05 -4.43
N ARG A 33 1.67 -2.29 -4.51
CA ARG A 33 1.14 -3.41 -3.75
C ARG A 33 2.25 -4.03 -2.94
N LYS A 34 1.91 -4.43 -1.72
CA LYS A 34 2.84 -5.15 -0.85
C LYS A 34 2.09 -6.28 -0.17
N ARG A 35 2.57 -7.51 -0.33
CA ARG A 35 1.96 -8.67 0.32
C ARG A 35 2.17 -8.61 1.82
N ILE A 36 1.14 -8.98 2.56
CA ILE A 36 1.20 -9.05 4.01
C ILE A 36 1.31 -10.50 4.46
N SER A 37 0.27 -11.30 4.17
CA SER A 37 0.22 -12.70 4.60
C SER A 37 -0.88 -13.44 3.87
N LYS A 38 -0.93 -14.76 4.05
CA LYS A 38 -2.01 -15.59 3.52
C LYS A 38 -3.26 -15.57 4.39
N PHE A 39 -3.11 -15.14 5.64
CA PHE A 39 -4.20 -15.09 6.61
C PHE A 39 -4.60 -13.65 6.85
N GLU A 40 -5.87 -13.44 7.21
CA GLU A 40 -6.35 -12.10 7.51
C GLU A 40 -5.50 -11.48 8.63
N PRO A 41 -4.84 -10.35 8.37
CA PRO A 41 -3.94 -9.76 9.35
C PRO A 41 -4.73 -9.12 10.50
N ARG A 42 -4.24 -9.35 11.72
CA ARG A 42 -4.77 -8.68 12.89
C ARG A 42 -4.17 -7.29 13.00
N GLN A 43 -4.78 -6.44 13.79
CA GLN A 43 -4.31 -5.07 13.97
C GLN A 43 -2.85 -5.01 14.43
N THR A 44 -2.44 -5.90 15.33
CA THR A 44 -1.06 -5.95 15.80
C THR A 44 -0.09 -6.34 14.68
N GLU A 45 -0.51 -7.24 13.81
CA GLU A 45 0.30 -7.65 12.67
C GLU A 45 0.43 -6.52 11.65
N LEU A 46 -0.65 -5.79 11.41
CA LEU A 46 -0.64 -4.62 10.54
C LEU A 46 0.29 -3.54 11.07
N SER A 47 0.25 -3.29 12.37
CA SER A 47 1.14 -2.31 12.99
C SER A 47 2.59 -2.67 12.77
N LYS A 48 2.95 -3.94 13.00
CA LYS A 48 4.31 -4.42 12.78
C LYS A 48 4.72 -4.34 11.31
N PHE A 49 3.78 -4.66 10.41
CA PHE A 49 4.02 -4.59 8.98
C PHE A 49 4.37 -3.16 8.58
N PHE A 50 3.59 -2.18 9.00
CA PHE A 50 3.83 -0.79 8.65
C PHE A 50 5.07 -0.21 9.32
N GLU A 51 5.38 -0.64 10.54
CA GLU A 51 6.61 -0.22 11.23
C GLU A 51 7.86 -0.67 10.51
N SER A 52 7.85 -1.88 9.97
CA SER A 52 9.02 -2.45 9.29
C SER A 52 9.07 -2.11 7.81
N LEU A 53 8.04 -1.47 7.28
CA LEU A 53 7.94 -1.20 5.86
C LEU A 53 8.88 -0.08 5.43
N ASN A 54 9.65 -0.35 4.38
CA ASN A 54 10.48 0.67 3.78
C ASN A 54 9.72 1.33 2.63
N TYR A 55 9.10 2.46 2.93
CA TYR A 55 8.28 3.19 1.95
C TYR A 55 9.07 3.62 0.72
N LYS A 56 10.37 3.82 0.86
CA LYS A 56 11.23 4.22 -0.27
C LYS A 56 11.41 3.10 -1.28
N ARG A 57 11.18 1.86 -0.88
CA ARG A 57 11.33 0.69 -1.76
C ARG A 57 10.03 0.28 -2.43
N LEU A 58 8.94 0.94 -2.13
CA LEU A 58 7.67 0.66 -2.79
C LEU A 58 7.76 1.04 -4.26
N ARG A 59 7.37 0.11 -5.12
CA ARG A 59 7.38 0.34 -6.56
C ARG A 59 6.00 0.78 -7.01
N TYR A 60 5.89 2.05 -7.33
CA TYR A 60 4.65 2.61 -7.81
C TYR A 60 4.57 2.52 -9.31
N ALA A 61 3.42 2.09 -9.81
CA ALA A 61 3.12 2.08 -11.23
C ALA A 61 2.05 3.13 -11.51
N THR A 62 2.23 3.87 -12.58
CA THR A 62 1.24 4.87 -13.00
C THR A 62 0.03 4.14 -13.60
N ILE A 63 -1.18 4.50 -13.16
CA ILE A 63 -2.41 3.88 -13.65
C ILE A 63 -3.21 4.80 -14.56
N GLU A 64 -2.64 5.96 -14.87
CA GLU A 64 -3.22 6.88 -15.86
C GLU A 64 -2.16 7.42 -16.77
#